data_5cb6dac2531ee804126f073aa8c9a516
#
_entry.id   5cb6dac2531ee804126f073aa8c9a516
#
_cell.length_a   1.000
_cell.length_b   1.000
_cell.length_c   1.000
_cell.angle_alpha   90.00
_cell.angle_beta   90.00
_cell.angle_gamma   90.00
#
_symmetry.space_group_name_H-M   'P 1'
#
loop_
_entity.id
_entity.type
_entity.pdbx_description
1 polymer ?
#
loop_
_entity_poly.entity_id
_entity_poly.type
_entity_poly.pdbx_seq_one_letter_code
_entity_poly.pdbx_strand_id
1 'polypeptide(L)'
;KSGRGRTADFLNYYHVAFDKGDFRNWDRWLYGSQKYYTPDHYSLGYMNLAGARYLYDYPMLMKEGYDKVTRNPFFLAPMKKMTARRSGKKFNAAFREVCDTMHRIWNKEDSLRAPFIYMEAVSKSPRLYIDYKHLTYGNGKIYAVVSGFLTSPILVTVNSKGRMKFIS
;
A
#
# COMPACT_ATOMS: atom_id res chain seq x y z
N LYS A 1 -21.52 7.67 -1.59
CA LYS A 1 -20.99 6.51 -2.35
C LYS A 1 -19.76 6.01 -1.61
N SER A 2 -19.88 4.88 -0.92
CA SER A 2 -18.82 4.24 -0.16
C SER A 2 -18.19 3.13 -1.00
N GLY A 3 -16.87 3.04 -0.99
CA GLY A 3 -16.14 1.95 -1.62
C GLY A 3 -14.85 1.69 -0.83
N ARG A 4 -14.39 0.44 -0.80
CA ARG A 4 -13.19 0.02 -0.09
C ARG A 4 -11.97 0.89 -0.43
N GLY A 5 -11.83 1.34 -1.67
CA GLY A 5 -10.74 2.22 -2.10
C GLY A 5 -10.73 3.62 -1.49
N ARG A 6 -11.72 3.97 -0.65
CA ARG A 6 -11.78 5.22 0.10
C ARG A 6 -11.54 5.04 1.59
N THR A 7 -11.32 3.83 2.04
CA THR A 7 -11.00 3.56 3.45
C THR A 7 -9.54 3.87 3.71
N ALA A 8 -9.26 4.44 4.87
CA ALA A 8 -7.91 4.76 5.29
C ALA A 8 -6.99 3.54 5.26
N ASP A 9 -7.46 2.40 5.78
CA ASP A 9 -6.69 1.15 5.83
C ASP A 9 -6.24 0.67 4.45
N PHE A 10 -7.08 0.87 3.42
CA PHE A 10 -6.80 0.41 2.06
C PHE A 10 -5.66 1.18 1.39
N LEU A 11 -5.50 2.46 1.74
CA LEU A 11 -4.51 3.36 1.13
C LEU A 11 -3.37 3.75 2.07
N ASN A 12 -3.47 3.40 3.35
CA ASN A 12 -2.52 3.81 4.39
C ASN A 12 -1.06 3.49 4.03
N TYR A 13 -0.82 2.33 3.42
CA TYR A 13 0.52 1.96 2.98
C TYR A 13 1.13 2.99 2.02
N TYR A 14 0.34 3.49 1.07
CA TYR A 14 0.83 4.46 0.09
C TYR A 14 1.18 5.80 0.74
N HIS A 15 0.36 6.27 1.70
CA HIS A 15 0.68 7.46 2.48
C HIS A 15 2.04 7.30 3.17
N VAL A 16 2.22 6.23 3.91
CA VAL A 16 3.47 5.96 4.64
C VAL A 16 4.66 5.82 3.68
N ALA A 17 4.48 5.14 2.55
CA ALA A 17 5.54 4.95 1.57
C ALA A 17 6.00 6.28 0.94
N PHE A 18 5.07 7.20 0.70
CA PHE A 18 5.38 8.53 0.17
C PHE A 18 6.05 9.41 1.21
N ASP A 19 5.52 9.47 2.42
CA ASP A 19 6.06 10.31 3.50
C ASP A 19 7.49 9.90 3.88
N LYS A 20 7.79 8.60 3.81
CA LYS A 20 9.14 8.06 4.05
C LYS A 20 10.05 8.03 2.83
N GLY A 21 9.56 8.44 1.66
CA GLY A 21 10.31 8.35 0.41
C GLY A 21 10.61 6.92 -0.06
N ASP A 22 9.89 5.92 0.44
CA ASP A 22 10.09 4.50 0.11
C ASP A 22 9.20 4.04 -1.06
N PHE A 23 8.98 4.93 -2.02
CA PHE A 23 8.23 4.59 -3.23
C PHE A 23 9.01 3.59 -4.10
N ARG A 24 8.33 2.53 -4.52
CA ARG A 24 8.88 1.51 -5.40
C ARG A 24 8.07 1.41 -6.70
N ASN A 25 8.70 0.91 -7.75
CA ASN A 25 7.99 0.68 -9.00
C ASN A 25 6.95 -0.45 -8.87
N TRP A 26 6.01 -0.49 -9.79
CA TRP A 26 4.93 -1.47 -9.84
C TRP A 26 5.40 -2.91 -9.70
N ASP A 27 6.43 -3.31 -10.45
CA ASP A 27 6.85 -4.71 -10.46
C ASP A 27 7.40 -5.15 -9.10
N ARG A 28 8.13 -4.27 -8.39
CA ARG A 28 8.61 -4.56 -7.04
C ARG A 28 7.49 -4.68 -6.03
N TRP A 29 6.42 -3.91 -6.20
CA TRP A 29 5.25 -4.04 -5.34
C TRP A 29 4.39 -5.26 -5.70
N LEU A 30 4.22 -5.56 -7.00
CA LEU A 30 3.43 -6.70 -7.46
C LEU A 30 4.02 -8.06 -7.04
N TYR A 31 5.34 -8.21 -7.16
CA TYR A 31 6.01 -9.48 -6.84
C TYR A 31 6.38 -9.62 -5.36
N GLY A 32 6.13 -8.60 -4.57
CA GLY A 32 6.40 -8.61 -3.14
C GLY A 32 7.87 -8.44 -2.78
N SER A 33 8.12 -8.43 -1.47
CA SER A 33 9.46 -8.35 -0.91
C SER A 33 9.49 -9.00 0.47
N GLN A 34 10.56 -9.73 0.74
CA GLN A 34 10.82 -10.29 2.06
C GLN A 34 11.37 -9.24 3.04
N LYS A 35 11.93 -8.16 2.51
CA LYS A 35 12.57 -7.11 3.30
C LYS A 35 11.65 -5.92 3.59
N TYR A 36 10.74 -5.62 2.69
CA TYR A 36 9.89 -4.45 2.74
C TYR A 36 8.43 -4.86 2.72
N TYR A 37 7.60 -4.11 3.42
CA TYR A 37 6.17 -4.22 3.24
C TYR A 37 5.79 -3.86 1.79
N THR A 38 4.87 -4.60 1.22
CA THR A 38 4.32 -4.33 -0.11
C THR A 38 2.81 -4.26 -0.02
N PRO A 39 2.16 -3.35 -0.77
CA PRO A 39 0.70 -3.29 -0.78
C PRO A 39 0.13 -4.60 -1.32
N ASP A 40 -1.05 -4.96 -0.88
CA ASP A 40 -1.76 -6.08 -1.47
C ASP A 40 -2.14 -5.77 -2.93
N HIS A 41 -2.36 -6.83 -3.70
CA HIS A 41 -2.66 -6.72 -5.13
C HIS A 41 -3.99 -6.02 -5.43
N TYR A 42 -4.94 -5.98 -4.47
CA TYR A 42 -6.20 -5.24 -4.65
C TYR A 42 -5.97 -3.74 -4.57
N SER A 43 -5.25 -3.26 -3.58
CA SER A 43 -4.92 -1.84 -3.45
C SER A 43 -4.01 -1.37 -4.59
N LEU A 44 -3.06 -2.20 -5.01
CA LEU A 44 -2.19 -1.93 -6.15
C LEU A 44 -3.00 -1.82 -7.46
N GLY A 45 -3.90 -2.79 -7.71
CA GLY A 45 -4.81 -2.78 -8.85
C GLY A 45 -5.73 -1.55 -8.84
N TYR A 46 -6.28 -1.21 -7.68
CA TYR A 46 -7.11 -0.03 -7.51
C TYR A 46 -6.36 1.27 -7.89
N MET A 47 -5.13 1.45 -7.42
CA MET A 47 -4.33 2.64 -7.76
C MET A 47 -4.12 2.77 -9.27
N ASN A 48 -3.83 1.67 -9.96
CA ASN A 48 -3.69 1.71 -11.43
C ASN A 48 -5.02 2.05 -12.13
N LEU A 49 -6.12 1.41 -11.71
CA LEU A 49 -7.44 1.62 -12.33
C LEU A 49 -8.00 3.01 -12.04
N ALA A 50 -7.88 3.47 -10.81
CA ALA A 50 -8.30 4.82 -10.43
C ALA A 50 -7.48 5.87 -11.19
N GLY A 51 -6.17 5.67 -11.30
CA GLY A 51 -5.31 6.54 -12.06
C GLY A 51 -5.63 6.57 -13.55
N ALA A 52 -5.86 5.41 -14.14
CA ALA A 52 -6.28 5.33 -15.55
C ALA A 52 -7.59 6.08 -15.79
N ARG A 53 -8.54 5.96 -14.87
CA ARG A 53 -9.84 6.63 -14.97
C ARG A 53 -9.75 8.14 -14.77
N TYR A 54 -9.07 8.58 -13.72
CA TYR A 54 -9.11 9.98 -13.31
C TYR A 54 -8.03 10.84 -13.95
N LEU A 55 -6.85 10.28 -14.21
CA LEU A 55 -5.72 11.02 -14.75
C LEU A 55 -5.64 10.95 -16.28
N TYR A 56 -6.00 9.79 -16.85
CA TYR A 56 -5.88 9.54 -18.29
C TYR A 56 -7.24 9.42 -19.00
N ASP A 57 -8.34 9.69 -18.29
CA ASP A 57 -9.72 9.57 -18.80
C ASP A 57 -9.94 8.22 -19.53
N TYR A 58 -9.61 7.13 -18.81
CA TYR A 58 -9.70 5.77 -19.37
C TYR A 58 -10.55 4.83 -18.48
N PRO A 59 -11.87 5.06 -18.40
CA PRO A 59 -12.77 4.24 -17.60
C PRO A 59 -12.93 2.81 -18.12
N MET A 60 -12.64 2.58 -19.40
CA MET A 60 -12.84 1.30 -20.08
C MET A 60 -11.63 0.35 -19.96
N LEU A 61 -10.57 0.73 -19.25
CA LEU A 61 -9.33 -0.04 -19.14
C LEU A 61 -9.55 -1.52 -18.80
N MET A 62 -10.39 -1.81 -17.80
CA MET A 62 -10.69 -3.20 -17.39
C MET A 62 -11.39 -3.98 -18.51
N LYS A 63 -12.45 -3.41 -19.06
CA LYS A 63 -13.24 -4.07 -20.11
C LYS A 63 -12.39 -4.38 -21.35
N GLU A 64 -11.69 -3.39 -21.85
CA GLU A 64 -10.85 -3.56 -23.05
C GLU A 64 -9.66 -4.48 -22.80
N GLY A 65 -9.09 -4.44 -21.58
CA GLY A 65 -8.03 -5.36 -21.17
C GLY A 65 -8.51 -6.81 -21.18
N TYR A 66 -9.68 -7.05 -20.62
CA TYR A 66 -10.32 -8.36 -20.64
C TYR A 66 -10.62 -8.84 -22.07
N ASP A 67 -11.25 -8.00 -22.89
CA ASP A 67 -11.57 -8.31 -24.29
C ASP A 67 -10.32 -8.67 -25.10
N LYS A 68 -9.19 -7.99 -24.84
CA LYS A 68 -7.92 -8.30 -25.53
C LYS A 68 -7.34 -9.64 -25.11
N VAL A 69 -7.36 -9.97 -23.84
CA VAL A 69 -6.87 -11.27 -23.34
C VAL A 69 -7.75 -12.41 -23.84
N THR A 70 -9.06 -12.22 -23.87
CA THR A 70 -10.01 -13.23 -24.37
C THR A 70 -9.77 -13.54 -25.86
N ARG A 71 -9.46 -12.52 -26.66
CA ARG A 71 -9.18 -12.68 -28.09
C ARG A 71 -7.77 -13.17 -28.39
N ASN A 72 -6.81 -12.85 -27.51
CA ASN A 72 -5.43 -13.26 -27.64
C ASN A 72 -4.83 -13.59 -26.27
N PRO A 73 -4.84 -14.87 -25.86
CA PRO A 73 -4.31 -15.32 -24.56
C PRO A 73 -2.83 -15.00 -24.36
N PHE A 74 -2.06 -14.78 -25.44
CA PHE A 74 -0.66 -14.37 -25.37
C PHE A 74 -0.46 -12.86 -25.19
N PHE A 75 -1.53 -12.09 -25.06
CA PHE A 75 -1.45 -10.68 -24.73
C PHE A 75 -1.15 -10.49 -23.25
N LEU A 76 0.12 -10.68 -22.88
CA LEU A 76 0.59 -10.61 -21.50
C LEU A 76 0.55 -9.17 -20.96
N ALA A 77 0.28 -9.04 -19.66
CA ALA A 77 0.23 -7.77 -18.90
C ALA A 77 -0.66 -6.69 -19.56
N PRO A 78 -1.94 -7.00 -19.86
CA PRO A 78 -2.82 -6.10 -20.61
C PRO A 78 -2.97 -4.73 -19.97
N MET A 79 -3.13 -4.67 -18.65
CA MET A 79 -3.30 -3.43 -17.90
C MET A 79 -2.08 -2.50 -18.05
N LYS A 80 -0.86 -3.06 -17.96
CA LYS A 80 0.38 -2.29 -18.13
C LYS A 80 0.49 -1.70 -19.54
N LYS A 81 0.28 -2.55 -20.56
CA LYS A 81 0.38 -2.14 -21.97
C LYS A 81 -0.65 -1.08 -22.34
N MET A 82 -1.88 -1.25 -21.87
CA MET A 82 -2.97 -0.34 -22.20
C MET A 82 -2.84 0.99 -21.46
N THR A 83 -2.46 0.99 -20.17
CA THR A 83 -2.16 2.22 -19.43
C THR A 83 -1.00 2.98 -20.09
N ALA A 84 0.08 2.29 -20.45
CA ALA A 84 1.21 2.90 -21.14
C ALA A 84 0.80 3.53 -22.48
N ARG A 85 0.00 2.82 -23.27
CA ARG A 85 -0.50 3.32 -24.56
C ARG A 85 -1.39 4.55 -24.38
N ARG A 86 -2.31 4.53 -23.42
CA ARG A 86 -3.23 5.64 -23.16
C ARG A 86 -2.53 6.88 -22.63
N SER A 87 -1.56 6.69 -21.72
CA SER A 87 -0.80 7.79 -21.13
C SER A 87 0.29 8.37 -22.05
N GLY A 88 0.68 7.67 -23.11
CA GLY A 88 1.84 8.01 -23.95
C GLY A 88 3.19 7.83 -23.23
N LYS A 89 3.22 7.17 -22.08
CA LYS A 89 4.41 7.04 -21.22
C LYS A 89 4.73 5.55 -20.98
N LYS A 90 5.98 5.26 -20.59
CA LYS A 90 6.31 3.94 -20.04
C LYS A 90 5.45 3.68 -18.81
N PHE A 91 4.94 2.46 -18.65
CA PHE A 91 3.98 2.13 -17.58
C PHE A 91 4.43 2.58 -16.18
N ASN A 92 5.67 2.31 -15.80
CA ASN A 92 6.16 2.71 -14.47
C ASN A 92 6.19 4.25 -14.28
N ALA A 93 6.42 5.02 -15.34
CA ALA A 93 6.32 6.48 -15.29
C ALA A 93 4.86 6.95 -15.14
N ALA A 94 3.94 6.34 -15.88
CA ALA A 94 2.51 6.59 -15.74
C ALA A 94 2.00 6.23 -14.33
N PHE A 95 2.40 5.08 -13.82
CA PHE A 95 2.02 4.65 -12.48
C PHE A 95 2.60 5.56 -11.39
N ARG A 96 3.85 6.01 -11.54
CA ARG A 96 4.45 7.00 -10.64
C ARG A 96 3.67 8.31 -10.63
N GLU A 97 3.29 8.82 -11.79
CA GLU A 97 2.48 10.04 -11.92
C GLU A 97 1.11 9.91 -11.22
N VAL A 98 0.46 8.74 -11.34
CA VAL A 98 -0.76 8.45 -10.59
C VAL A 98 -0.52 8.56 -9.10
N CYS A 99 0.50 7.89 -8.60
CA CYS A 99 0.82 7.88 -7.18
C CYS A 99 1.19 9.28 -6.66
N ASP A 100 2.02 10.04 -7.39
CA ASP A 100 2.40 11.41 -7.02
C ASP A 100 1.18 12.36 -7.02
N THR A 101 0.23 12.14 -7.94
CA THR A 101 -1.01 12.92 -7.98
C THR A 101 -1.92 12.59 -6.79
N MET A 102 -2.07 11.31 -6.47
CA MET A 102 -2.85 10.89 -5.29
C MET A 102 -2.22 11.41 -4.00
N HIS A 103 -0.91 11.34 -3.86
CA HIS A 103 -0.20 11.88 -2.69
C HIS A 103 -0.46 13.38 -2.50
N ARG A 104 -0.42 14.17 -3.58
CA ARG A 104 -0.77 15.60 -3.51
C ARG A 104 -2.22 15.84 -3.08
N ILE A 105 -3.16 15.02 -3.55
CA ILE A 105 -4.57 15.12 -3.16
C ILE A 105 -4.71 14.80 -1.67
N TRP A 106 -4.11 13.72 -1.20
CA TRP A 106 -4.17 13.31 0.20
C TRP A 106 -3.55 14.35 1.13
N ASN A 107 -2.36 14.87 0.80
CA ASN A 107 -1.74 15.93 1.60
C ASN A 107 -2.62 17.17 1.71
N LYS A 108 -3.34 17.52 0.62
CA LYS A 108 -4.32 18.61 0.67
C LYS A 108 -5.52 18.28 1.57
N GLU A 109 -6.04 17.05 1.47
CA GLU A 109 -7.15 16.60 2.34
C GLU A 109 -6.72 16.57 3.81
N ASP A 110 -5.51 16.08 4.09
CA ASP A 110 -4.97 16.03 5.44
C ASP A 110 -4.76 17.41 6.02
N SER A 111 -4.26 18.37 5.26
CA SER A 111 -4.12 19.76 5.72
C SER A 111 -5.46 20.41 6.13
N LEU A 112 -6.58 19.93 5.59
CA LEU A 112 -7.92 20.38 5.94
C LEU A 112 -8.50 19.70 7.20
N ARG A 113 -7.90 18.59 7.65
CA ARG A 113 -8.35 17.79 8.81
C ARG A 113 -7.63 18.13 10.11
N ALA A 114 -6.78 19.15 10.13
CA ALA A 114 -6.02 19.53 11.33
C ALA A 114 -6.96 19.82 12.55
N PRO A 115 -6.48 19.60 13.82
CA PRO A 115 -5.12 19.16 14.15
C PRO A 115 -4.95 17.65 14.15
N PHE A 116 -3.80 17.17 13.69
CA PHE A 116 -3.41 15.76 13.85
C PHE A 116 -2.75 15.53 15.21
N ILE A 117 -3.12 14.43 15.85
CA ILE A 117 -2.40 13.95 17.02
C ILE A 117 -1.26 13.06 16.49
N TYR A 118 -0.04 13.56 16.58
CA TYR A 118 1.14 12.76 16.26
C TYR A 118 1.39 11.74 17.36
N MET A 119 1.53 10.48 16.99
CA MET A 119 1.91 9.41 17.90
C MET A 119 3.37 9.05 17.70
N GLU A 120 4.11 8.92 18.80
CA GLU A 120 5.49 8.44 18.74
C GLU A 120 5.52 6.92 18.57
N ALA A 121 6.49 6.44 17.77
CA ALA A 121 6.72 5.02 17.62
C ALA A 121 7.32 4.45 18.90
N VAL A 122 6.64 3.50 19.53
CA VAL A 122 7.10 2.83 20.77
C VAL A 122 8.26 1.87 20.49
N SER A 123 8.35 1.31 19.29
CA SER A 123 9.40 0.35 18.92
C SER A 123 10.31 0.89 17.81
N LYS A 124 11.56 0.45 17.81
CA LYS A 124 12.48 0.74 16.71
C LYS A 124 12.05 -0.02 15.45
N SER A 125 12.24 0.61 14.29
CA SER A 125 12.02 -0.08 13.00
C SER A 125 12.94 -1.31 12.90
N PRO A 126 12.38 -2.49 12.69
CA PRO A 126 13.17 -3.71 12.52
C PRO A 126 13.89 -3.70 11.16
N ARG A 127 14.96 -4.50 11.04
CA ARG A 127 15.68 -4.67 9.76
C ARG A 127 14.88 -5.41 8.70
N LEU A 128 13.98 -6.31 9.13
CA LEU A 128 13.07 -7.07 8.28
C LEU A 128 11.64 -6.66 8.60
N TYR A 129 10.76 -6.85 7.64
CA TYR A 129 9.34 -6.60 7.84
C TYR A 129 8.79 -7.40 9.02
N ILE A 130 8.16 -6.71 9.95
CA ILE A 130 7.40 -7.26 11.08
C ILE A 130 6.03 -6.59 11.08
N ASP A 131 5.00 -7.40 11.21
CA ASP A 131 3.61 -6.98 11.33
C ASP A 131 3.15 -7.14 12.77
N TYR A 132 2.45 -6.11 13.28
CA TYR A 132 1.88 -6.08 14.63
C TYR A 132 0.36 -6.06 14.51
N LYS A 133 -0.30 -7.11 15.01
CA LYS A 133 -1.76 -7.24 14.97
C LYS A 133 -2.34 -7.37 16.38
N HIS A 134 -3.64 -7.13 16.49
CA HIS A 134 -4.41 -7.32 17.72
C HIS A 134 -3.81 -6.61 18.94
N LEU A 135 -3.42 -5.34 18.73
CA LEU A 135 -2.87 -4.52 19.80
C LEU A 135 -3.91 -4.32 20.93
N THR A 136 -3.52 -4.67 22.14
CA THR A 136 -4.34 -4.51 23.33
C THR A 136 -3.50 -3.99 24.48
N TYR A 137 -4.01 -3.03 25.24
CA TYR A 137 -3.36 -2.50 26.42
C TYR A 137 -3.96 -3.10 27.69
N GLY A 138 -3.10 -3.53 28.63
CA GLY A 138 -3.49 -4.04 29.91
C GLY A 138 -2.29 -4.17 30.86
N ASN A 139 -2.52 -3.97 32.16
CA ASN A 139 -1.49 -4.11 33.20
C ASN A 139 -0.19 -3.35 32.91
N GLY A 140 -0.29 -2.12 32.35
CA GLY A 140 0.87 -1.29 32.02
C GLY A 140 1.70 -1.77 30.84
N LYS A 141 1.19 -2.71 30.04
CA LYS A 141 1.87 -3.28 28.87
C LYS A 141 0.96 -3.29 27.64
N ILE A 142 1.57 -3.26 26.47
CA ILE A 142 0.92 -3.50 25.21
C ILE A 142 1.10 -4.99 24.87
N TYR A 143 0.03 -5.67 24.58
CA TYR A 143 0.03 -7.02 24.03
C TYR A 143 -0.19 -6.94 22.53
N ALA A 144 0.54 -7.73 21.76
CA ALA A 144 0.41 -7.79 20.31
C ALA A 144 0.73 -9.19 19.78
N VAL A 145 0.10 -9.55 18.69
CA VAL A 145 0.56 -10.68 17.87
C VAL A 145 1.56 -10.14 16.87
N VAL A 146 2.76 -10.66 16.90
CA VAL A 146 3.86 -10.28 16.00
C VAL A 146 4.09 -11.40 15.01
N SER A 147 4.14 -11.08 13.73
CA SER A 147 4.52 -12.00 12.66
C SER A 147 5.45 -11.32 11.67
N GLY A 148 6.23 -12.08 10.96
CA GLY A 148 7.16 -11.55 9.97
C GLY A 148 7.74 -12.65 9.09
N PHE A 149 8.65 -12.27 8.21
CA PHE A 149 9.23 -13.24 7.28
C PHE A 149 9.95 -14.42 7.96
N LEU A 150 10.67 -14.13 9.05
CA LEU A 150 11.40 -15.17 9.81
C LEU A 150 10.69 -15.56 11.12
N THR A 151 9.49 -15.05 11.36
CA THR A 151 8.81 -15.20 12.65
C THR A 151 7.38 -15.65 12.41
N SER A 152 7.04 -16.87 12.83
CA SER A 152 5.65 -17.31 12.92
C SER A 152 4.86 -16.39 13.86
N PRO A 153 3.53 -16.29 13.74
CA PRO A 153 2.71 -15.49 14.64
C PRO A 153 2.97 -15.86 16.11
N ILE A 154 3.44 -14.90 16.90
CA ILE A 154 3.79 -15.08 18.32
C ILE A 154 3.16 -13.95 19.12
N LEU A 155 2.61 -14.27 20.29
CA LEU A 155 2.12 -13.29 21.24
C LEU A 155 3.29 -12.65 22.00
N VAL A 156 3.33 -11.33 22.02
CA VAL A 156 4.37 -10.57 22.72
C VAL A 156 3.78 -9.53 23.65
N THR A 157 4.54 -9.13 24.65
CA THR A 157 4.33 -7.87 25.36
C THR A 157 5.37 -6.86 24.95
N VAL A 158 4.95 -5.61 24.80
CA VAL A 158 5.82 -4.48 24.53
C VAL A 158 5.71 -3.51 25.71
N ASN A 159 6.83 -3.13 26.30
CA ASN A 159 6.83 -2.15 27.38
C ASN A 159 6.96 -0.72 26.83
N SER A 160 6.85 0.28 27.70
CA SER A 160 6.98 1.71 27.36
C SER A 160 8.31 2.10 26.70
N LYS A 161 9.35 1.26 26.81
CA LYS A 161 10.66 1.44 26.16
C LYS A 161 10.77 0.69 24.82
N GLY A 162 9.69 0.14 24.30
CA GLY A 162 9.66 -0.62 23.06
C GLY A 162 10.35 -1.99 23.10
N ARG A 163 10.66 -2.50 24.31
CA ARG A 163 11.25 -3.83 24.45
C ARG A 163 10.16 -4.88 24.39
N MET A 164 10.34 -5.86 23.53
CA MET A 164 9.43 -7.00 23.36
C MET A 164 9.84 -8.16 24.25
N LYS A 165 8.86 -8.83 24.84
CA LYS A 165 9.00 -10.10 25.55
C LYS A 165 7.98 -11.08 24.99
N PHE A 166 8.45 -12.26 24.59
CA PHE A 166 7.58 -13.34 24.13
C PHE A 166 6.74 -13.88 25.28
N ILE A 167 5.49 -14.22 24.99
CA ILE A 167 4.60 -14.94 25.88
C ILE A 167 4.49 -16.34 25.27
N SER A 168 5.06 -17.31 25.94
CA SER A 168 4.99 -18.73 25.55
C SER A 168 3.61 -19.29 25.83
#